data_c0b441fdd42774887cfc29af148128ac
#
_entry.id   c0b441fdd42774887cfc29af148128ac
#
_cell.length_a   1.000
_cell.length_b   1.000
_cell.length_c   1.000
_cell.angle_alpha   90.00
_cell.angle_beta   90.00
_cell.angle_gamma   90.00
#
_symmetry.space_group_name_H-M   'P 1'
#
loop_
_entity.id
_entity.type
_entity.pdbx_description
1 polymer ?
#
loop_
_entity_poly.entity_id
_entity_poly.type
_entity_poly.pdbx_seq_one_letter_code
_entity_poly.pdbx_strand_id
1 'polypeptide(L)'
;PQITASIGPSAGGAVYSPAMTDFVVMVDKIGTMFVTGPDVVKTVLGEEVSFDELGGAMTHGTKSGVAHFVVKNEYECMDRIKTLLSYIPQNNTEETSIVLNDDDPNRLDHNIINILPEDSIKPYDMKEIIYSIIDNHNFFEIHELFAQNIIVGFARMHGRTIGIVANQPLFLAGALDIDSSNKAARFIRFCDCYNIPIVTLVDTPGYMPGTNQEHNGIIRHGSKLLYAYSEATIPKITIVIGKAYGGAYIAMGSKN
;
A
#
# COMPACT_ATOMS: atom_id res chain seq x y z
N PRO A 1 -15.56 -5.05 6.35
CA PRO A 1 -14.48 -5.31 5.40
C PRO A 1 -14.70 -6.61 4.64
N GLN A 2 -14.18 -6.69 3.42
CA GLN A 2 -14.23 -7.87 2.57
C GLN A 2 -12.80 -8.30 2.25
N ILE A 3 -12.48 -9.58 2.47
CA ILE A 3 -11.14 -10.12 2.25
C ILE A 3 -11.25 -11.38 1.42
N THR A 4 -10.47 -11.47 0.35
CA THR A 4 -10.37 -12.66 -0.49
C THR A 4 -9.07 -13.42 -0.20
N ALA A 5 -9.18 -14.73 0.00
CA ALA A 5 -8.07 -15.67 0.00
C ALA A 5 -8.07 -16.45 -1.32
N SER A 6 -7.11 -16.21 -2.20
CA SER A 6 -6.93 -16.96 -3.43
C SER A 6 -5.99 -18.13 -3.18
N ILE A 7 -6.59 -19.30 -2.94
CA ILE A 7 -5.91 -20.57 -2.65
C ILE A 7 -6.13 -21.60 -3.75
N GLY A 8 -6.44 -21.15 -4.94
CA GLY A 8 -6.69 -21.97 -6.12
C GLY A 8 -6.86 -21.09 -7.36
N PRO A 9 -7.08 -21.71 -8.53
CA PRO A 9 -7.27 -20.98 -9.78
C PRO A 9 -8.63 -20.28 -9.82
N SER A 10 -8.63 -19.04 -10.33
CA SER A 10 -9.83 -18.25 -10.64
C SER A 10 -9.67 -17.64 -12.03
N ALA A 11 -10.67 -17.79 -12.89
CA ALA A 11 -10.58 -17.35 -14.27
C ALA A 11 -11.89 -16.73 -14.77
N GLY A 12 -11.79 -15.92 -15.81
CA GLY A 12 -12.92 -15.27 -16.46
C GLY A 12 -13.66 -14.30 -15.53
N GLY A 13 -14.99 -14.31 -15.56
CA GLY A 13 -15.82 -13.44 -14.74
C GLY A 13 -15.64 -13.64 -13.22
N ALA A 14 -15.19 -14.81 -12.80
CA ALA A 14 -14.97 -15.11 -11.37
C ALA A 14 -13.88 -14.26 -10.71
N VAL A 15 -12.94 -13.70 -11.48
CA VAL A 15 -11.85 -12.86 -10.92
C VAL A 15 -12.32 -11.48 -10.48
N TYR A 16 -13.46 -11.01 -10.98
CA TYR A 16 -13.95 -9.68 -10.62
C TYR A 16 -14.46 -9.61 -9.18
N SER A 17 -15.07 -10.68 -8.67
CA SER A 17 -15.52 -10.73 -7.27
C SER A 17 -14.35 -10.54 -6.29
N PRO A 18 -13.26 -11.31 -6.35
CA PRO A 18 -12.06 -11.04 -5.54
C PRO A 18 -11.50 -9.64 -5.73
N ALA A 19 -11.41 -9.16 -6.97
CA ALA A 19 -10.83 -7.85 -7.26
C ALA A 19 -11.63 -6.67 -6.68
N MET A 20 -12.92 -6.88 -6.39
CA MET A 20 -13.80 -5.88 -5.75
C MET A 20 -13.69 -5.86 -4.22
N THR A 21 -13.07 -6.87 -3.61
CA THR A 21 -12.88 -6.90 -2.15
C THR A 21 -11.80 -5.91 -1.70
N ASP A 22 -11.80 -5.57 -0.41
CA ASP A 22 -10.85 -4.61 0.15
C ASP A 22 -9.41 -5.12 0.08
N PHE A 23 -9.20 -6.40 0.37
CA PHE A 23 -7.89 -7.03 0.34
C PHE A 23 -7.93 -8.40 -0.34
N VAL A 24 -6.88 -8.68 -1.10
CA VAL A 24 -6.65 -9.97 -1.77
C VAL A 24 -5.35 -10.57 -1.25
N VAL A 25 -5.42 -11.75 -0.65
CA VAL A 25 -4.28 -12.56 -0.25
C VAL A 25 -4.14 -13.71 -1.23
N MET A 26 -3.00 -13.85 -1.89
CA MET A 26 -2.76 -14.93 -2.85
C MET A 26 -1.67 -15.87 -2.34
N VAL A 27 -1.95 -17.17 -2.39
CA VAL A 27 -0.97 -18.20 -2.07
C VAL A 27 -0.11 -18.49 -3.29
N ASP A 28 1.20 -18.34 -3.14
CA ASP A 28 2.17 -18.55 -4.23
C ASP A 28 2.08 -19.96 -4.81
N LYS A 29 2.22 -20.08 -6.13
CA LYS A 29 2.13 -21.32 -6.92
C LYS A 29 0.79 -22.06 -6.90
N ILE A 30 -0.17 -21.65 -6.09
CA ILE A 30 -1.49 -22.26 -5.99
C ILE A 30 -2.57 -21.30 -6.48
N GLY A 31 -2.55 -20.06 -5.98
CA GLY A 31 -3.49 -19.02 -6.36
C GLY A 31 -3.13 -18.42 -7.73
N THR A 32 -4.05 -18.50 -8.68
CA THR A 32 -3.91 -17.81 -9.97
C THR A 32 -5.20 -17.08 -10.31
N MET A 33 -5.06 -15.89 -10.90
CA MET A 33 -6.19 -15.05 -11.31
C MET A 33 -5.89 -14.46 -12.70
N PHE A 34 -6.81 -14.64 -13.66
CA PHE A 34 -6.71 -14.00 -14.99
C PHE A 34 -8.08 -13.95 -15.66
N VAL A 35 -8.31 -12.94 -16.48
CA VAL A 35 -9.57 -12.79 -17.23
C VAL A 35 -9.65 -13.86 -18.32
N THR A 36 -8.54 -14.05 -19.06
CA THR A 36 -8.42 -15.07 -20.11
C THR A 36 -7.17 -15.91 -19.86
N GLY A 37 -7.33 -17.23 -19.90
CA GLY A 37 -6.24 -18.17 -19.61
C GLY A 37 -5.18 -18.28 -20.71
N PRO A 38 -4.05 -18.94 -20.43
CA PRO A 38 -2.92 -19.09 -21.35
C PRO A 38 -3.30 -19.67 -22.73
N ASP A 39 -4.21 -20.63 -22.79
CA ASP A 39 -4.64 -21.25 -24.06
C ASP A 39 -5.35 -20.24 -24.99
N VAL A 40 -6.15 -19.35 -24.41
CA VAL A 40 -6.83 -18.29 -25.17
C VAL A 40 -5.81 -17.24 -25.63
N VAL A 41 -4.88 -16.85 -24.77
CA VAL A 41 -3.79 -15.92 -25.09
C VAL A 41 -2.96 -16.48 -26.26
N LYS A 42 -2.59 -17.77 -26.20
CA LYS A 42 -1.86 -18.45 -27.27
C LYS A 42 -2.66 -18.48 -28.57
N THR A 43 -3.95 -18.80 -28.50
CA THR A 43 -4.79 -18.93 -29.69
C THR A 43 -5.03 -17.60 -30.39
N VAL A 44 -5.23 -16.52 -29.62
CA VAL A 44 -5.61 -15.20 -30.17
C VAL A 44 -4.40 -14.34 -30.50
N LEU A 45 -3.36 -14.36 -29.66
CA LEU A 45 -2.20 -13.47 -29.77
C LEU A 45 -0.93 -14.20 -30.23
N GLY A 46 -0.90 -15.54 -30.18
CA GLY A 46 0.29 -16.33 -30.44
C GLY A 46 1.33 -16.29 -29.32
N GLU A 47 1.00 -15.73 -28.16
CA GLU A 47 1.91 -15.64 -27.01
C GLU A 47 1.90 -16.93 -26.20
N GLU A 48 3.07 -17.48 -25.93
CA GLU A 48 3.22 -18.61 -25.02
C GLU A 48 3.57 -18.08 -23.62
N VAL A 49 2.67 -18.32 -22.65
CA VAL A 49 2.81 -17.87 -21.28
C VAL A 49 2.29 -18.93 -20.33
N SER A 50 2.98 -19.15 -19.22
CA SER A 50 2.52 -20.07 -18.17
C SER A 50 1.41 -19.45 -17.31
N PHE A 51 0.72 -20.27 -16.53
CA PHE A 51 -0.29 -19.81 -15.56
C PHE A 51 0.30 -18.83 -14.56
N ASP A 52 1.49 -19.12 -14.02
CA ASP A 52 2.15 -18.28 -13.04
C ASP A 52 2.62 -16.94 -13.65
N GLU A 53 3.17 -16.95 -14.85
CA GLU A 53 3.61 -15.73 -15.53
C GLU A 53 2.45 -14.82 -15.90
N LEU A 54 1.30 -15.41 -16.30
CA LEU A 54 0.12 -14.64 -16.70
C LEU A 54 -0.62 -14.05 -15.50
N GLY A 55 -0.85 -14.86 -14.46
CA GLY A 55 -1.71 -14.47 -13.36
C GLY A 55 -1.41 -15.16 -12.04
N GLY A 56 -0.16 -15.55 -11.79
CA GLY A 56 0.27 -16.10 -10.50
C GLY A 56 0.38 -15.03 -9.42
N ALA A 57 0.51 -15.48 -8.18
CA ALA A 57 0.55 -14.61 -7.01
C ALA A 57 1.66 -13.55 -7.10
N MET A 58 2.87 -13.94 -7.54
CA MET A 58 4.00 -13.01 -7.70
C MET A 58 3.74 -11.99 -8.82
N THR A 59 3.11 -12.37 -9.93
CA THR A 59 2.75 -11.45 -11.00
C THR A 59 1.76 -10.40 -10.51
N HIS A 60 0.74 -10.82 -9.75
CA HIS A 60 -0.23 -9.90 -9.16
C HIS A 60 0.33 -9.09 -7.98
N GLY A 61 1.28 -9.64 -7.25
CA GLY A 61 1.94 -8.94 -6.16
C GLY A 61 2.98 -7.91 -6.58
N THR A 62 3.60 -8.07 -7.77
CA THR A 62 4.70 -7.19 -8.21
C THR A 62 4.37 -6.29 -9.39
N LYS A 63 3.50 -6.74 -10.31
CA LYS A 63 3.23 -6.05 -11.58
C LYS A 63 1.85 -5.40 -11.64
N SER A 64 0.79 -6.13 -11.31
CA SER A 64 -0.57 -5.63 -11.47
C SER A 64 -1.17 -4.98 -10.22
N GLY A 65 -0.60 -5.25 -9.04
CA GLY A 65 -1.12 -4.75 -7.77
C GLY A 65 -2.48 -5.33 -7.36
N VAL A 66 -2.93 -6.42 -7.97
CA VAL A 66 -4.17 -7.10 -7.57
C VAL A 66 -4.01 -7.79 -6.22
N ALA A 67 -2.87 -8.46 -6.00
CA ALA A 67 -2.58 -9.11 -4.73
C ALA A 67 -2.00 -8.10 -3.73
N HIS A 68 -2.70 -7.89 -2.62
CA HIS A 68 -2.21 -7.08 -1.51
C HIS A 68 -1.13 -7.81 -0.71
N PHE A 69 -1.25 -9.13 -0.62
CA PHE A 69 -0.31 -10.00 0.05
C PHE A 69 -0.04 -11.25 -0.78
N VAL A 70 1.23 -11.62 -0.88
CA VAL A 70 1.68 -12.90 -1.43
C VAL A 70 2.23 -13.73 -0.29
N VAL A 71 1.71 -14.94 -0.10
CA VAL A 71 2.05 -15.83 1.02
C VAL A 71 2.45 -17.20 0.51
N LYS A 72 3.23 -17.93 1.30
CA LYS A 72 3.85 -19.19 0.87
C LYS A 72 2.88 -20.39 0.89
N ASN A 73 1.90 -20.35 1.78
CA ASN A 73 0.95 -21.44 2.00
C ASN A 73 -0.34 -20.94 2.65
N GLU A 74 -1.32 -21.84 2.76
CA GLU A 74 -2.65 -21.55 3.30
C GLU A 74 -2.62 -21.17 4.79
N TYR A 75 -1.68 -21.71 5.57
CA TYR A 75 -1.55 -21.36 7.00
C TYR A 75 -1.11 -19.91 7.15
N GLU A 76 -0.09 -19.51 6.40
CA GLU A 76 0.38 -18.11 6.37
C GLU A 76 -0.74 -17.19 5.86
N CYS A 77 -1.56 -17.65 4.90
CA CYS A 77 -2.72 -16.91 4.42
C CYS A 77 -3.71 -16.62 5.55
N MET A 78 -4.06 -17.63 6.33
CA MET A 78 -4.97 -17.46 7.47
C MET A 78 -4.38 -16.56 8.56
N ASP A 79 -3.09 -16.69 8.85
CA ASP A 79 -2.42 -15.84 9.84
C ASP A 79 -2.34 -14.39 9.37
N ARG A 80 -2.08 -14.15 8.08
CA ARG A 80 -2.10 -12.81 7.48
C ARG A 80 -3.48 -12.15 7.59
N ILE A 81 -4.54 -12.92 7.32
CA ILE A 81 -5.94 -12.45 7.44
C ILE A 81 -6.27 -12.13 8.90
N LYS A 82 -5.92 -12.99 9.86
CA LYS A 82 -6.15 -12.73 11.29
C LYS A 82 -5.41 -11.47 11.75
N THR A 83 -4.17 -11.29 11.32
CA THR A 83 -3.39 -10.10 11.63
C THR A 83 -4.04 -8.84 11.05
N LEU A 84 -4.45 -8.88 9.79
CA LEU A 84 -5.17 -7.78 9.14
C LEU A 84 -6.44 -7.41 9.92
N LEU A 85 -7.26 -8.41 10.27
CA LEU A 85 -8.50 -8.19 11.04
C LEU A 85 -8.27 -7.59 12.42
N SER A 86 -7.08 -7.75 13.01
CA SER A 86 -6.75 -7.12 14.29
C SER A 86 -6.57 -5.59 14.21
N TYR A 87 -6.38 -5.04 13.03
CA TYR A 87 -6.20 -3.60 12.80
C TYR A 87 -7.49 -2.86 12.43
N ILE A 88 -8.50 -3.57 11.94
CA ILE A 88 -9.70 -2.97 11.37
C ILE A 88 -10.93 -3.26 12.25
N PRO A 89 -11.93 -2.34 12.30
CA PRO A 89 -13.16 -2.59 13.03
C PRO A 89 -14.05 -3.60 12.28
N GLN A 90 -15.07 -4.12 12.94
CA GLN A 90 -15.99 -5.08 12.32
C GLN A 90 -16.85 -4.45 11.20
N ASN A 91 -17.12 -3.16 11.32
CA ASN A 91 -17.90 -2.40 10.34
C ASN A 91 -17.53 -0.92 10.39
N ASN A 92 -18.05 -0.14 9.46
CA ASN A 92 -17.74 1.28 9.29
C ASN A 92 -18.42 2.22 10.32
N THR A 93 -19.23 1.70 11.22
CA THR A 93 -19.86 2.49 12.30
C THR A 93 -19.15 2.31 13.64
N GLU A 94 -18.15 1.44 13.69
CA GLU A 94 -17.35 1.18 14.88
C GLU A 94 -15.97 1.81 14.77
N GLU A 95 -15.40 2.14 15.91
CA GLU A 95 -13.98 2.52 16.02
C GLU A 95 -13.10 1.27 16.11
N THR A 96 -11.83 1.41 15.75
CA THR A 96 -10.84 0.35 15.93
C THR A 96 -10.62 0.05 17.41
N SER A 97 -10.43 -1.22 17.75
CA SER A 97 -10.14 -1.64 19.12
C SER A 97 -8.80 -1.04 19.59
N ILE A 98 -8.77 -0.58 20.84
CA ILE A 98 -7.53 -0.16 21.49
C ILE A 98 -6.83 -1.42 22.03
N VAL A 99 -5.59 -1.63 21.62
CA VAL A 99 -4.75 -2.73 22.11
C VAL A 99 -3.77 -2.17 23.13
N LEU A 100 -3.92 -2.59 24.38
CA LEU A 100 -2.99 -2.20 25.43
C LEU A 100 -1.59 -2.76 25.12
N ASN A 101 -0.58 -1.94 25.30
CA ASN A 101 0.82 -2.30 25.14
C ASN A 101 1.67 -1.56 26.19
N ASP A 102 2.92 -2.00 26.35
CA ASP A 102 3.86 -1.44 27.32
C ASP A 102 4.79 -0.36 26.70
N ASP A 103 4.57 0.01 25.44
CA ASP A 103 5.37 1.06 24.79
C ASP A 103 4.99 2.44 25.34
N ASP A 104 5.99 3.19 25.81
CA ASP A 104 5.77 4.53 26.37
C ASP A 104 5.39 5.51 25.22
N PRO A 105 4.18 6.06 25.22
CA PRO A 105 3.75 7.01 24.18
C PRO A 105 4.57 8.31 24.16
N ASN A 106 5.33 8.58 25.22
CA ASN A 106 6.19 9.76 25.33
C ASN A 106 7.67 9.44 25.07
N ARG A 107 8.00 8.20 24.68
CA ARG A 107 9.39 7.84 24.38
C ARG A 107 9.95 8.70 23.24
N LEU A 108 11.20 9.05 23.37
CA LEU A 108 11.96 9.77 22.35
C LEU A 108 13.01 8.81 21.77
N ASP A 109 12.88 8.48 20.49
CA ASP A 109 13.93 7.74 19.81
C ASP A 109 15.00 8.70 19.30
N HIS A 110 16.09 8.81 20.07
CA HIS A 110 17.22 9.69 19.72
C HIS A 110 17.99 9.21 18.47
N ASN A 111 17.78 7.95 18.03
CA ASN A 111 18.45 7.42 16.84
C ASN A 111 17.81 7.94 15.54
N ILE A 112 16.60 8.47 15.59
CA ILE A 112 15.89 8.96 14.41
C ILE A 112 16.71 10.02 13.65
N ILE A 113 17.51 10.82 14.35
CA ILE A 113 18.36 11.84 13.71
C ILE A 113 19.48 11.23 12.85
N ASN A 114 19.85 9.97 13.12
CA ASN A 114 20.92 9.27 12.41
C ASN A 114 20.39 8.52 11.17
N ILE A 115 19.08 8.40 11.02
CA ILE A 115 18.45 7.71 9.87
C ILE A 115 18.58 8.57 8.62
N LEU A 116 18.40 9.89 8.77
CA LEU A 116 18.50 10.80 7.66
C LEU A 116 19.97 11.06 7.29
N PRO A 117 20.37 10.82 6.03
CA PRO A 117 21.72 11.12 5.61
C PRO A 117 21.96 12.65 5.57
N GLU A 118 23.18 13.07 5.92
CA GLU A 118 23.58 14.48 5.81
C GLU A 118 23.46 15.00 4.36
N ASP A 119 23.75 14.14 3.40
CA ASP A 119 23.59 14.42 1.98
C ASP A 119 22.16 14.07 1.55
N SER A 120 21.36 15.09 1.25
CA SER A 120 19.96 14.94 0.85
C SER A 120 19.74 14.16 -0.46
N ILE A 121 20.79 13.84 -1.21
CA ILE A 121 20.73 13.02 -2.43
C ILE A 121 20.78 11.53 -2.10
N LYS A 122 21.38 11.16 -0.97
CA LYS A 122 21.50 9.75 -0.58
C LYS A 122 20.13 9.19 -0.17
N PRO A 123 19.76 8.03 -0.72
CA PRO A 123 18.53 7.37 -0.31
C PRO A 123 18.68 6.76 1.10
N TYR A 124 17.56 6.64 1.79
CA TYR A 124 17.43 5.95 3.09
C TYR A 124 16.11 5.17 3.11
N ASP A 125 16.00 4.22 4.04
CA ASP A 125 14.78 3.45 4.22
C ASP A 125 13.80 4.20 5.13
N MET A 126 12.68 4.67 4.58
CA MET A 126 11.64 5.33 5.34
C MET A 126 11.00 4.41 6.41
N LYS A 127 11.10 3.09 6.24
CA LYS A 127 10.60 2.13 7.24
C LYS A 127 11.30 2.29 8.60
N GLU A 128 12.58 2.68 8.62
CA GLU A 128 13.29 2.93 9.87
C GLU A 128 12.66 4.08 10.66
N ILE A 129 12.22 5.15 9.96
CA ILE A 129 11.48 6.25 10.60
C ILE A 129 10.10 5.77 11.06
N ILE A 130 9.40 4.98 10.24
CA ILE A 130 8.10 4.41 10.62
C ILE A 130 8.25 3.60 11.91
N TYR A 131 9.21 2.69 11.98
CA TYR A 131 9.46 1.88 13.17
C TYR A 131 9.76 2.72 14.42
N SER A 132 10.46 3.84 14.27
CA SER A 132 10.80 4.71 15.40
C SER A 132 9.60 5.39 16.05
N ILE A 133 8.49 5.57 15.32
CA ILE A 133 7.34 6.35 15.81
C ILE A 133 6.11 5.52 16.16
N ILE A 134 6.10 4.23 15.85
CA ILE A 134 4.96 3.34 16.10
C ILE A 134 5.17 2.43 17.30
N ASP A 135 4.10 1.91 17.87
CA ASP A 135 4.13 1.01 19.02
C ASP A 135 4.89 -0.29 18.71
N ASN A 136 5.81 -0.66 19.59
CA ASN A 136 6.57 -1.92 19.52
C ASN A 136 7.24 -2.18 18.17
N HIS A 137 7.52 -1.15 17.38
CA HIS A 137 8.09 -1.25 16.02
C HIS A 137 7.29 -2.21 15.10
N ASN A 138 5.98 -2.34 15.32
CA ASN A 138 5.14 -3.30 14.61
C ASN A 138 4.37 -2.63 13.47
N PHE A 139 4.86 -2.79 12.25
CA PHE A 139 4.27 -2.27 11.03
C PHE A 139 3.71 -3.39 10.16
N PHE A 140 2.44 -3.29 9.78
CA PHE A 140 1.76 -4.22 8.89
C PHE A 140 1.64 -3.61 7.50
N GLU A 141 2.67 -3.80 6.68
CA GLU A 141 2.73 -3.25 5.32
C GLU A 141 1.76 -3.96 4.38
N ILE A 142 1.12 -3.18 3.51
CA ILE A 142 0.20 -3.64 2.46
C ILE A 142 0.83 -3.34 1.10
N HIS A 143 0.71 -4.26 0.14
CA HIS A 143 1.35 -4.13 -1.17
C HIS A 143 2.88 -3.94 -1.09
N GLU A 144 3.55 -4.63 -0.19
CA GLU A 144 5.00 -4.50 0.01
C GLU A 144 5.81 -4.68 -1.29
N LEU A 145 5.35 -5.56 -2.17
CA LEU A 145 6.03 -5.88 -3.43
C LEU A 145 5.62 -4.99 -4.60
N PHE A 146 4.55 -4.21 -4.47
CA PHE A 146 3.99 -3.38 -5.54
C PHE A 146 4.20 -1.90 -5.26
N ALA A 147 4.58 -1.13 -6.30
CA ALA A 147 4.80 0.32 -6.20
C ALA A 147 5.61 0.68 -4.95
N GLN A 148 6.83 0.15 -4.88
CA GLN A 148 7.68 0.23 -3.68
C GLN A 148 8.17 1.65 -3.36
N ASN A 149 8.01 2.60 -4.29
CA ASN A 149 8.27 4.03 -4.09
C ASN A 149 7.28 4.71 -3.13
N ILE A 150 6.20 4.02 -2.76
CA ILE A 150 5.28 4.43 -1.69
C ILE A 150 4.98 3.27 -0.75
N ILE A 151 5.00 3.54 0.54
CA ILE A 151 4.67 2.61 1.61
C ILE A 151 3.26 2.90 2.09
N VAL A 152 2.42 1.88 2.21
CA VAL A 152 1.13 1.97 2.88
C VAL A 152 0.97 0.78 3.83
N GLY A 153 0.35 0.99 4.98
CA GLY A 153 0.14 -0.09 5.93
C GLY A 153 -0.50 0.39 7.23
N PHE A 154 -0.77 -0.56 8.10
CA PHE A 154 -1.31 -0.31 9.43
C PHE A 154 -0.24 -0.39 10.50
N ALA A 155 -0.38 0.47 11.49
CA ALA A 155 0.43 0.46 12.70
C ALA A 155 -0.46 0.80 13.90
N ARG A 156 0.14 0.86 15.09
CA ARG A 156 -0.53 1.41 16.26
C ARG A 156 0.29 2.55 16.86
N MET A 157 -0.41 3.53 17.40
CA MET A 157 0.15 4.58 18.23
C MET A 157 -0.70 4.69 19.50
N HIS A 158 -0.08 4.46 20.65
CA HIS A 158 -0.77 4.37 21.94
C HIS A 158 -1.95 3.39 21.90
N GLY A 159 -1.73 2.22 21.29
CA GLY A 159 -2.70 1.14 21.12
C GLY A 159 -3.77 1.36 20.05
N ARG A 160 -3.89 2.56 19.48
CA ARG A 160 -4.89 2.89 18.46
C ARG A 160 -4.36 2.59 17.07
N THR A 161 -5.16 1.95 16.25
CA THR A 161 -4.81 1.72 14.84
C THR A 161 -4.73 3.03 14.08
N ILE A 162 -3.68 3.16 13.29
CA ILE A 162 -3.46 4.24 12.32
C ILE A 162 -3.08 3.65 10.96
N GLY A 163 -3.40 4.35 9.89
CA GLY A 163 -2.85 4.11 8.56
C GLY A 163 -1.59 4.96 8.36
N ILE A 164 -0.57 4.35 7.79
CA ILE A 164 0.67 5.04 7.37
C ILE A 164 0.65 5.15 5.84
N VAL A 165 0.96 6.34 5.33
CA VAL A 165 1.25 6.58 3.91
C VAL A 165 2.58 7.32 3.84
N ALA A 166 3.60 6.74 3.22
CA ALA A 166 4.94 7.33 3.23
C ALA A 166 5.64 7.17 1.88
N ASN A 167 6.40 8.17 1.45
CA ASN A 167 7.33 7.98 0.34
C ASN A 167 8.47 7.06 0.76
N GLN A 168 8.98 6.27 -0.19
CA GLN A 168 10.16 5.42 0.04
C GLN A 168 11.31 5.87 -0.85
N PRO A 169 12.27 6.66 -0.30
CA PRO A 169 13.39 7.20 -1.07
C PRO A 169 14.32 6.16 -1.68
N LEU A 170 14.34 4.92 -1.19
CA LEU A 170 15.11 3.83 -1.79
C LEU A 170 14.63 3.47 -3.21
N PHE A 171 13.36 3.74 -3.53
CA PHE A 171 12.79 3.44 -4.83
C PHE A 171 12.35 4.73 -5.51
N LEU A 172 12.84 4.96 -6.73
CA LEU A 172 12.54 6.16 -7.53
C LEU A 172 12.72 7.47 -6.76
N ALA A 173 13.64 7.50 -5.76
CA ALA A 173 13.85 8.63 -4.86
C ALA A 173 12.56 9.14 -4.16
N GLY A 174 11.55 8.28 -3.99
CA GLY A 174 10.24 8.65 -3.43
C GLY A 174 9.32 9.42 -4.38
N ALA A 175 9.65 9.50 -5.68
CA ALA A 175 8.79 10.12 -6.67
C ALA A 175 7.49 9.34 -6.84
N LEU A 176 6.36 10.05 -7.03
CA LEU A 176 5.07 9.42 -7.30
C LEU A 176 4.92 9.08 -8.79
N ASP A 177 4.39 7.91 -9.07
CA ASP A 177 4.01 7.45 -10.40
C ASP A 177 2.54 7.00 -10.42
N ILE A 178 2.12 6.39 -11.53
CA ILE A 178 0.75 5.90 -11.71
C ILE A 178 0.40 4.87 -10.63
N ASP A 179 1.28 3.90 -10.39
CA ASP A 179 1.01 2.77 -9.50
C ASP A 179 1.01 3.20 -8.03
N SER A 180 1.97 4.01 -7.62
CA SER A 180 2.01 4.58 -6.27
C SER A 180 0.79 5.46 -5.97
N SER A 181 0.33 6.23 -6.95
CA SER A 181 -0.88 7.05 -6.81
C SER A 181 -2.13 6.19 -6.61
N ASN A 182 -2.27 5.10 -7.37
CA ASN A 182 -3.41 4.18 -7.23
C ASN A 182 -3.34 3.41 -5.89
N LYS A 183 -2.16 2.91 -5.51
CA LYS A 183 -1.93 2.19 -4.25
C LYS A 183 -2.31 3.05 -3.04
N ALA A 184 -1.79 4.28 -2.98
CA ALA A 184 -2.07 5.19 -1.88
C ALA A 184 -3.54 5.65 -1.86
N ALA A 185 -4.11 6.03 -3.00
CA ALA A 185 -5.49 6.47 -3.07
C ALA A 185 -6.47 5.39 -2.58
N ARG A 186 -6.25 4.13 -2.98
CA ARG A 186 -7.08 3.00 -2.52
C ARG A 186 -6.98 2.81 -1.00
N PHE A 187 -5.76 2.86 -0.47
CA PHE A 187 -5.53 2.69 0.97
C PHE A 187 -6.16 3.82 1.81
N ILE A 188 -6.03 5.08 1.37
CA ILE A 188 -6.62 6.24 2.06
C ILE A 188 -8.14 6.11 2.11
N ARG A 189 -8.78 5.74 1.00
CA ARG A 189 -10.23 5.54 0.96
C ARG A 189 -10.69 4.39 1.85
N PHE A 190 -9.89 3.33 1.96
CA PHE A 190 -10.15 2.26 2.91
C PHE A 190 -10.09 2.78 4.36
N CYS A 191 -9.03 3.52 4.71
CA CYS A 191 -8.89 4.12 6.04
C CYS A 191 -10.08 5.04 6.37
N ASP A 192 -10.50 5.88 5.43
CA ASP A 192 -11.66 6.76 5.60
C ASP A 192 -12.96 5.97 5.82
N CYS A 193 -13.19 4.91 5.05
CA CYS A 193 -14.35 4.04 5.20
C CYS A 193 -14.46 3.40 6.59
N TYR A 194 -13.33 3.12 7.23
CA TYR A 194 -13.26 2.42 8.53
C TYR A 194 -12.79 3.29 9.69
N ASN A 195 -12.87 4.62 9.56
CA ASN A 195 -12.54 5.59 10.62
C ASN A 195 -11.10 5.45 11.16
N ILE A 196 -10.15 5.07 10.31
CA ILE A 196 -8.74 4.89 10.67
C ILE A 196 -7.96 6.18 10.36
N PRO A 197 -7.44 6.90 11.37
CA PRO A 197 -6.62 8.10 11.15
C PRO A 197 -5.38 7.81 10.32
N ILE A 198 -4.92 8.78 9.54
CA ILE A 198 -3.75 8.64 8.67
C ILE A 198 -2.60 9.53 9.14
N VAL A 199 -1.42 8.94 9.20
CA VAL A 199 -0.14 9.64 9.30
C VAL A 199 0.58 9.54 7.97
N THR A 200 0.88 10.70 7.37
CA THR A 200 1.58 10.81 6.10
C THR A 200 3.00 11.30 6.34
N LEU A 201 4.00 10.56 5.85
CA LEU A 201 5.42 10.94 5.89
C LEU A 201 5.87 11.32 4.48
N VAL A 202 6.26 12.58 4.29
CA VAL A 202 6.57 13.14 2.97
C VAL A 202 8.07 13.29 2.79
N ASP A 203 8.60 12.61 1.78
CA ASP A 203 9.90 12.88 1.17
C ASP A 203 9.84 12.55 -0.32
N THR A 204 9.39 13.52 -1.11
CA THR A 204 9.18 13.34 -2.55
C THR A 204 9.74 14.49 -3.38
N PRO A 205 10.48 14.20 -4.47
CA PRO A 205 10.95 15.21 -5.41
C PRO A 205 9.86 15.66 -6.40
N GLY A 206 8.70 14.97 -6.44
CA GLY A 206 7.63 15.28 -7.38
C GLY A 206 6.99 14.04 -7.98
N TYR A 207 6.19 14.24 -9.03
CA TYR A 207 5.71 13.15 -9.88
C TYR A 207 6.81 12.71 -10.85
N MET A 208 6.81 11.42 -11.17
CA MET A 208 7.75 10.82 -12.12
C MET A 208 7.54 11.41 -13.52
N PRO A 209 8.56 12.03 -14.13
CA PRO A 209 8.44 12.60 -15.47
C PRO A 209 8.55 11.54 -16.56
N GLY A 210 8.10 11.86 -17.76
CA GLY A 210 8.35 11.07 -18.96
C GLY A 210 7.10 10.73 -19.73
N THR A 211 7.28 10.51 -21.04
CA THR A 211 6.19 10.19 -21.97
C THR A 211 5.40 8.96 -21.58
N ASN A 212 6.05 7.94 -21.00
CA ASN A 212 5.38 6.74 -20.51
C ASN A 212 4.34 7.10 -19.42
N GLN A 213 4.72 7.91 -18.43
CA GLN A 213 3.80 8.35 -17.38
C GLN A 213 2.67 9.23 -17.95
N GLU A 214 3.01 10.19 -18.80
CA GLU A 214 2.02 11.09 -19.41
C GLU A 214 1.01 10.34 -20.28
N HIS A 215 1.49 9.48 -21.19
CA HIS A 215 0.63 8.74 -22.12
C HIS A 215 -0.21 7.67 -21.43
N ASN A 216 0.26 7.08 -20.32
CA ASN A 216 -0.51 6.15 -19.52
C ASN A 216 -1.41 6.84 -18.48
N GLY A 217 -1.42 8.16 -18.43
CA GLY A 217 -2.42 8.96 -17.72
C GLY A 217 -2.04 9.29 -16.28
N ILE A 218 -0.79 9.70 -16.02
CA ILE A 218 -0.35 10.15 -14.69
C ILE A 218 -1.27 11.24 -14.10
N ILE A 219 -1.79 12.17 -14.94
CA ILE A 219 -2.73 13.21 -14.51
C ILE A 219 -4.00 12.57 -13.97
N ARG A 220 -4.59 11.60 -14.68
CA ARG A 220 -5.81 10.90 -14.29
C ARG A 220 -5.61 10.04 -13.04
N HIS A 221 -4.46 9.38 -12.91
CA HIS A 221 -4.16 8.52 -11.77
C HIS A 221 -3.67 9.33 -10.56
N GLY A 222 -2.85 10.35 -10.77
CA GLY A 222 -2.43 11.27 -9.71
C GLY A 222 -3.59 12.05 -9.09
N SER A 223 -4.59 12.43 -9.90
CA SER A 223 -5.79 13.10 -9.38
C SER A 223 -6.63 12.22 -8.44
N LYS A 224 -6.55 10.89 -8.55
CA LYS A 224 -7.21 9.97 -7.59
C LYS A 224 -6.62 10.11 -6.19
N LEU A 225 -5.30 10.32 -6.08
CA LEU A 225 -4.63 10.52 -4.81
C LEU A 225 -5.06 11.85 -4.16
N LEU A 226 -5.06 12.94 -4.95
CA LEU A 226 -5.59 14.24 -4.51
C LEU A 226 -7.04 14.11 -4.02
N TYR A 227 -7.88 13.44 -4.81
CA TYR A 227 -9.28 13.26 -4.48
C TYR A 227 -9.46 12.46 -3.18
N ALA A 228 -8.71 11.37 -3.02
CA ALA A 228 -8.78 10.54 -1.81
C ALA A 228 -8.43 11.34 -0.54
N TYR A 229 -7.37 12.14 -0.56
CA TYR A 229 -7.04 13.00 0.57
C TYR A 229 -8.05 14.10 0.82
N SER A 230 -8.62 14.68 -0.24
CA SER A 230 -9.61 15.76 -0.12
C SER A 230 -10.96 15.26 0.39
N GLU A 231 -11.39 14.07 -0.03
CA GLU A 231 -12.64 13.43 0.35
C GLU A 231 -12.59 12.90 1.79
N ALA A 232 -11.44 12.38 2.21
CA ALA A 232 -11.29 11.72 3.50
C ALA A 232 -11.63 12.64 4.68
N THR A 233 -12.54 12.18 5.54
CA THR A 233 -13.08 12.90 6.71
C THR A 233 -12.34 12.57 8.00
N ILE A 234 -11.54 11.51 8.01
CA ILE A 234 -10.72 11.06 9.14
C ILE A 234 -9.62 12.07 9.50
N PRO A 235 -9.09 12.03 10.74
CA PRO A 235 -7.91 12.79 11.09
C PRO A 235 -6.71 12.46 10.21
N LYS A 236 -6.07 13.50 9.69
CA LYS A 236 -4.88 13.39 8.83
C LYS A 236 -3.76 14.23 9.42
N ILE A 237 -2.62 13.59 9.66
CA ILE A 237 -1.40 14.26 10.15
C ILE A 237 -0.34 14.09 9.07
N THR A 238 0.23 15.19 8.59
CA THR A 238 1.31 15.16 7.61
C THR A 238 2.60 15.66 8.25
N ILE A 239 3.66 14.88 8.10
CA ILE A 239 5.00 15.20 8.56
C ILE A 239 5.92 15.24 7.34
N VAL A 240 6.55 16.38 7.10
CA VAL A 240 7.56 16.52 6.05
C VAL A 240 8.89 16.09 6.63
N ILE A 241 9.43 14.99 6.09
CA ILE A 241 10.71 14.42 6.52
C ILE A 241 11.87 15.00 5.71
N GLY A 242 11.68 15.12 4.40
CA GLY A 242 12.73 15.62 3.50
C GLY A 242 12.16 16.51 2.40
N LYS A 243 12.26 16.08 1.15
CA LYS A 243 11.77 16.83 0.00
C LYS A 243 10.25 16.87 -0.02
N ALA A 244 9.68 18.02 -0.38
CA ALA A 244 8.24 18.21 -0.51
C ALA A 244 7.97 19.15 -1.68
N TYR A 245 8.11 18.62 -2.92
CA TYR A 245 8.10 19.46 -4.12
C TYR A 245 6.90 19.20 -5.04
N GLY A 246 6.45 20.28 -5.66
CA GLY A 246 5.49 20.27 -6.76
C GLY A 246 4.15 19.60 -6.45
N GLY A 247 3.56 19.02 -7.50
CA GLY A 247 2.25 18.39 -7.42
C GLY A 247 2.19 17.18 -6.48
N ALA A 248 3.29 16.46 -6.27
CA ALA A 248 3.32 15.32 -5.35
C ALA A 248 3.15 15.75 -3.89
N TYR A 249 3.77 16.85 -3.46
CA TYR A 249 3.52 17.40 -2.13
C TYR A 249 2.07 17.86 -1.99
N ILE A 250 1.53 18.53 -3.02
CA ILE A 250 0.12 18.93 -3.03
C ILE A 250 -0.78 17.71 -2.86
N ALA A 251 -0.48 16.60 -3.56
CA ALA A 251 -1.27 15.37 -3.49
C ALA A 251 -1.20 14.67 -2.13
N MET A 252 -0.04 14.72 -1.43
CA MET A 252 0.18 13.95 -0.21
C MET A 252 -0.12 14.71 1.08
N GLY A 253 -0.33 16.00 1.06
CA GLY A 253 -0.61 16.63 2.34
C GLY A 253 -0.40 18.11 2.41
N SER A 254 -0.52 18.82 1.30
CA SER A 254 -0.67 20.26 1.39
C SER A 254 -1.97 20.60 2.12
N LYS A 255 -1.94 21.66 2.88
CA LYS A 255 -3.09 22.15 3.62
C LYS A 255 -4.22 22.56 2.66
N ASN A 256 -5.36 22.05 2.88
CA ASN A 256 -6.74 22.16 2.44
C ASN A 256 -7.37 21.61 1.57
#